data_1b3c8eaeb40840399ecd60dcb923dd71
#
_entry.id   1b3c8eaeb40840399ecd60dcb923dd71
#
_cell.length_a   1.000
_cell.length_b   1.000
_cell.length_c   1.000
_cell.angle_alpha   90.00
_cell.angle_beta   90.00
_cell.angle_gamma   90.00
#
_symmetry.space_group_name_H-M   'P 1'
#
loop_
_entity.id
_entity.type
_entity.pdbx_description
1 polymer ?
#
loop_
_entity_poly.entity_id
_entity_poly.type
_entity_poly.pdbx_seq_one_letter_code
_entity_poly.pdbx_strand_id
1 'polypeptide(L)'
;MAIKRTWSPKHNWRLRFHLQTETGDITDPNGLCQLDGTYHYFHQHRRLWPDAAHGWGHWATRDFVSWKWLGSPIMPDRELDKNGSYSGSATVHDGRMWCYYTGNQLLPGEHDYDYSGRLANETLVVSDGSTFGEKRLVLGNEGYPAYCSCHVRDPKVWKQGGCWHMLLGARAQGDRGCILLYKSPDGLSWRLEGSATNLGRQPFGYMWECPNLATLGGREFLFVCPQGVGKRPTSLQNIHNSGYIALDGRLIDLMAKDPGLMDADGPYPCIDEAGFVELDFGFDFYAPQVFEDERGRTILVGWASLPDIETQYDNPTREWTHTLTLPRELSLNEGGRVCQWPVVEIDALRGELVEFTGDVAGFTGTVGSSSYDVFDLTGAVGAHFAGTADICVTQIESGDAVLRLNDDLELSIIGNLCELAFTSPAGAYRSVRRLPLSALTAGRIRDLRVIVDTSIVEIYVNGGEVTMTTRWYPESVDELRVSSSLKGRHQGWEMGSCHFAGIDS
;
A
#
# COMPACT_ATOMS: atom_id res chain seq x y z
N MET A 1 -28.98 -14.91 9.32
CA MET A 1 -28.47 -16.28 9.56
C MET A 1 -27.15 -16.40 8.85
N ALA A 2 -26.03 -16.22 9.55
CA ALA A 2 -24.70 -16.32 8.96
C ALA A 2 -24.42 -17.79 8.62
N ILE A 3 -24.16 -18.07 7.37
CA ILE A 3 -23.73 -19.40 6.92
C ILE A 3 -22.33 -19.64 7.51
N LYS A 4 -22.25 -20.45 8.56
CA LYS A 4 -20.98 -20.97 9.06
C LYS A 4 -20.39 -21.88 7.96
N ARG A 5 -19.48 -21.37 7.14
CA ARG A 5 -18.64 -22.21 6.30
C ARG A 5 -17.63 -22.91 7.20
N THR A 6 -17.74 -24.22 7.34
CA THR A 6 -16.71 -25.06 7.96
C THR A 6 -15.58 -25.23 6.96
N TRP A 7 -14.53 -24.48 7.10
CA TRP A 7 -13.31 -24.67 6.33
C TRP A 7 -12.52 -25.86 6.89
N SER A 8 -12.02 -26.68 6.00
CA SER A 8 -11.14 -27.80 6.36
C SER A 8 -9.78 -27.26 6.79
N PRO A 9 -9.13 -27.84 7.83
CA PRO A 9 -7.79 -27.44 8.25
C PRO A 9 -6.68 -27.70 7.22
N LYS A 10 -7.02 -28.10 6.00
CA LYS A 10 -6.09 -28.43 4.93
C LYS A 10 -5.44 -27.23 4.24
N HIS A 11 -5.96 -26.03 4.40
CA HIS A 11 -5.46 -24.86 3.67
C HIS A 11 -4.79 -23.88 4.63
N ASN A 12 -3.47 -23.96 4.70
CA ASN A 12 -2.66 -22.96 5.38
C ASN A 12 -2.18 -21.93 4.36
N TRP A 13 -2.92 -20.82 4.20
CA TRP A 13 -2.54 -19.71 3.32
C TRP A 13 -1.52 -18.76 3.94
N ARG A 14 -0.79 -19.19 4.96
CA ARG A 14 0.29 -18.44 5.60
C ARG A 14 1.37 -18.08 4.58
N LEU A 15 1.79 -16.82 4.65
CA LEU A 15 2.80 -16.27 3.76
C LEU A 15 4.19 -16.73 4.21
N ARG A 16 5.07 -16.93 3.25
CA ARG A 16 6.44 -17.40 3.50
C ARG A 16 7.44 -16.26 3.61
N PHE A 17 7.17 -15.12 2.96
CA PHE A 17 8.09 -13.99 2.95
C PHE A 17 7.45 -12.60 2.98
N HIS A 18 6.12 -12.48 2.94
CA HIS A 18 5.45 -11.22 3.28
C HIS A 18 5.15 -11.14 4.77
N LEU A 19 5.16 -9.91 5.31
CA LEU A 19 4.86 -9.66 6.72
C LEU A 19 3.39 -9.94 7.03
N GLN A 20 3.14 -10.76 8.03
CA GLN A 20 1.83 -11.09 8.55
C GLN A 20 1.89 -11.19 10.06
N THR A 21 0.75 -11.02 10.72
CA THR A 21 0.64 -11.26 12.17
C THR A 21 0.34 -12.72 12.45
N GLU A 22 0.71 -13.22 13.61
CA GLU A 22 0.31 -14.54 14.07
C GLU A 22 -1.20 -14.63 14.23
N THR A 23 -1.79 -13.62 14.87
CA THR A 23 -3.23 -13.47 15.08
C THR A 23 -3.65 -12.02 14.84
N GLY A 24 -4.93 -11.82 14.54
CA GLY A 24 -5.50 -10.51 14.32
C GLY A 24 -5.26 -9.98 12.90
N ASP A 25 -5.22 -8.67 12.75
CA ASP A 25 -5.03 -8.03 11.45
C ASP A 25 -3.72 -7.25 11.36
N ILE A 26 -3.28 -7.02 10.15
CA ILE A 26 -2.24 -6.09 9.77
C ILE A 26 -2.80 -5.20 8.66
N THR A 27 -2.82 -3.88 8.89
CA THR A 27 -3.30 -2.93 7.89
C THR A 27 -2.22 -1.90 7.56
N ASP A 28 -2.48 -0.62 7.65
CA ASP A 28 -1.58 0.44 7.22
C ASP A 28 -0.14 0.26 7.73
N PRO A 29 0.87 0.31 6.86
CA PRO A 29 2.25 0.47 7.31
C PRO A 29 2.40 1.83 8.03
N ASN A 30 3.14 1.85 9.12
CA ASN A 30 3.32 3.00 9.98
C ASN A 30 4.78 3.17 10.37
N GLY A 31 5.21 4.39 10.65
CA GLY A 31 6.47 4.65 11.30
C GLY A 31 7.70 4.03 10.65
N LEU A 32 7.68 3.82 9.33
CA LEU A 32 8.78 3.22 8.60
C LEU A 32 10.01 4.10 8.68
N CYS A 33 11.14 3.56 9.15
CA CYS A 33 12.41 4.27 9.22
C CYS A 33 13.59 3.29 9.33
N GLN A 34 14.80 3.81 9.18
CA GLN A 34 16.02 3.06 9.49
C GLN A 34 16.80 3.78 10.60
N LEU A 35 17.22 3.04 11.62
CA LEU A 35 18.02 3.53 12.74
C LEU A 35 19.20 2.58 12.97
N ASP A 36 20.43 3.09 12.86
CA ASP A 36 21.67 2.34 13.04
C ASP A 36 21.72 1.02 12.23
N GLY A 37 21.34 1.12 10.94
CA GLY A 37 21.30 0.03 9.99
C GLY A 37 20.16 -0.96 10.21
N THR A 38 19.28 -0.72 11.16
CA THR A 38 18.08 -1.55 11.40
C THR A 38 16.86 -0.84 10.84
N TYR A 39 16.12 -1.49 9.96
CA TYR A 39 14.83 -1.04 9.49
C TYR A 39 13.77 -1.38 10.52
N HIS A 40 12.97 -0.40 10.89
CA HIS A 40 11.83 -0.52 11.78
C HIS A 40 10.56 -0.36 10.98
N TYR A 41 9.69 -1.37 11.03
CA TYR A 41 8.43 -1.45 10.33
C TYR A 41 7.31 -1.56 11.33
N PHE A 42 6.59 -0.47 11.51
CA PHE A 42 5.36 -0.52 12.26
C PHE A 42 4.17 -0.67 11.31
N HIS A 43 3.06 -1.11 11.85
CA HIS A 43 1.81 -1.24 11.11
C HIS A 43 0.63 -1.18 12.07
N GLN A 44 -0.54 -0.84 11.58
CA GLN A 44 -1.78 -1.00 12.32
C GLN A 44 -1.97 -2.47 12.67
N HIS A 45 -2.33 -2.74 13.92
CA HIS A 45 -2.51 -4.08 14.46
C HIS A 45 -3.65 -4.14 15.46
N ARG A 46 -4.63 -5.00 15.23
CA ARG A 46 -5.68 -5.40 16.18
C ARG A 46 -5.48 -6.85 16.53
N ARG A 47 -4.94 -7.12 17.70
CA ARG A 47 -4.66 -8.51 18.12
C ARG A 47 -5.91 -9.38 18.22
N LEU A 48 -7.05 -8.79 18.59
CA LEU A 48 -8.35 -9.46 18.75
C LEU A 48 -9.35 -8.90 17.72
N TRP A 49 -8.97 -8.91 16.45
CA TRP A 49 -9.83 -8.46 15.38
C TRP A 49 -11.16 -9.26 15.35
N PRO A 50 -12.33 -8.59 15.11
CA PRO A 50 -12.52 -7.15 14.89
C PRO A 50 -12.74 -6.33 16.16
N ASP A 51 -12.73 -6.93 17.35
CA ASP A 51 -13.27 -6.36 18.58
C ASP A 51 -12.29 -5.46 19.36
N ALA A 52 -11.04 -5.31 18.91
CA ALA A 52 -10.04 -4.48 19.57
C ALA A 52 -9.78 -3.18 18.80
N ALA A 53 -9.38 -2.12 19.51
CA ALA A 53 -8.90 -0.90 18.90
C ALA A 53 -7.51 -1.09 18.27
N HIS A 54 -7.23 -0.32 17.22
CA HIS A 54 -5.92 -0.35 16.57
C HIS A 54 -4.81 0.13 17.47
N GLY A 55 -3.71 -0.59 17.45
CA GLY A 55 -2.40 -0.16 17.95
C GLY A 55 -1.35 -0.37 16.87
N TRP A 56 -0.08 -0.16 17.20
CA TRP A 56 1.03 -0.37 16.28
C TRP A 56 1.79 -1.64 16.64
N GLY A 57 1.79 -2.63 15.73
CA GLY A 57 2.73 -3.74 15.73
C GLY A 57 4.08 -3.31 15.21
N HIS A 58 5.18 -4.00 15.61
CA HIS A 58 6.55 -3.61 15.31
C HIS A 58 7.40 -4.80 14.86
N TRP A 59 7.87 -4.73 13.62
CA TRP A 59 8.88 -5.62 13.06
C TRP A 59 10.21 -4.88 12.86
N ALA A 60 11.31 -5.60 12.96
CA ALA A 60 12.64 -5.08 12.66
C ALA A 60 13.42 -6.04 11.76
N THR A 61 14.24 -5.48 10.86
CA THR A 61 15.11 -6.23 9.96
C THR A 61 16.36 -5.43 9.61
N ARG A 62 17.41 -6.11 9.11
CA ARG A 62 18.59 -5.47 8.51
C ARG A 62 18.76 -5.77 7.03
N ASP A 63 17.97 -6.74 6.52
CA ASP A 63 18.19 -7.34 5.21
C ASP A 63 16.89 -7.69 4.46
N PHE A 64 15.73 -7.32 5.00
CA PHE A 64 14.39 -7.61 4.47
C PHE A 64 14.04 -9.10 4.31
N VAL A 65 14.92 -10.02 4.75
CA VAL A 65 14.69 -11.47 4.70
C VAL A 65 14.77 -12.12 6.08
N SER A 66 15.38 -11.44 7.06
CA SER A 66 15.43 -11.86 8.46
C SER A 66 14.67 -10.85 9.30
N TRP A 67 13.50 -11.24 9.79
CA TRP A 67 12.60 -10.37 10.53
C TRP A 67 12.48 -10.75 11.98
N LYS A 68 12.42 -9.76 12.85
CA LYS A 68 12.18 -9.93 14.28
C LYS A 68 10.90 -9.20 14.68
N TRP A 69 9.95 -9.92 15.24
CA TRP A 69 8.78 -9.35 15.90
C TRP A 69 9.17 -8.76 17.25
N LEU A 70 8.83 -7.50 17.49
CA LEU A 70 9.14 -6.75 18.71
C LEU A 70 7.90 -6.42 19.54
N GLY A 71 6.76 -7.00 19.20
CA GLY A 71 5.50 -6.78 19.90
C GLY A 71 4.73 -5.57 19.36
N SER A 72 3.78 -5.09 20.17
CA SER A 72 2.94 -3.94 19.83
C SER A 72 3.16 -2.82 20.85
N PRO A 73 4.19 -1.97 20.65
CA PRO A 73 4.63 -1.00 21.66
C PRO A 73 3.73 0.23 21.79
N ILE A 74 2.95 0.59 20.76
CA ILE A 74 2.08 1.76 20.77
C ILE A 74 0.63 1.27 20.74
N MET A 75 0.06 1.03 21.92
CA MET A 75 -1.32 0.56 22.09
C MET A 75 -2.21 1.70 22.59
N PRO A 76 -3.53 1.71 22.31
CA PRO A 76 -4.45 2.75 22.75
C PRO A 76 -4.75 2.63 24.27
N ASP A 77 -3.84 3.12 25.10
CA ASP A 77 -3.83 2.98 26.56
C ASP A 77 -3.97 4.32 27.32
N ARG A 78 -4.18 5.42 26.59
CA ARG A 78 -4.39 6.75 27.15
C ARG A 78 -5.73 7.33 26.69
N GLU A 79 -6.26 8.32 27.42
CA GLU A 79 -7.51 8.99 27.06
C GLU A 79 -7.45 9.59 25.65
N LEU A 80 -6.30 10.15 25.25
CA LEU A 80 -6.09 10.79 23.94
C LEU A 80 -6.18 9.82 22.76
N ASP A 81 -6.01 8.52 22.97
CA ASP A 81 -6.03 7.48 21.92
C ASP A 81 -6.88 6.25 22.27
N LYS A 82 -7.73 6.34 23.26
CA LYS A 82 -8.50 5.21 23.81
C LYS A 82 -9.30 4.40 22.79
N ASN A 83 -9.61 5.00 21.63
CA ASN A 83 -10.36 4.36 20.55
C ASN A 83 -9.47 3.99 19.34
N GLY A 84 -8.16 4.13 19.48
CA GLY A 84 -7.17 3.68 18.51
C GLY A 84 -5.95 4.58 18.42
N SER A 85 -4.77 3.96 18.33
CA SER A 85 -3.54 4.61 17.86
C SER A 85 -3.52 4.45 16.35
N TYR A 86 -4.01 5.47 15.63
CA TYR A 86 -4.17 5.44 14.18
C TYR A 86 -2.83 5.63 13.45
N SER A 87 -2.90 5.72 12.12
CA SER A 87 -1.71 5.78 11.28
C SER A 87 -0.84 7.02 11.55
N GLY A 88 0.41 6.91 11.15
CA GLY A 88 1.40 7.96 11.32
C GLY A 88 2.78 7.54 10.82
N SER A 89 3.80 8.36 11.05
CA SER A 89 5.15 8.18 10.54
C SER A 89 6.21 8.26 11.63
N ALA A 90 7.43 7.81 11.32
CA ALA A 90 8.60 8.03 12.16
C ALA A 90 9.66 8.88 11.44
N THR A 91 10.38 9.67 12.21
CA THR A 91 11.55 10.44 11.77
C THR A 91 12.70 10.15 12.72
N VAL A 92 13.84 9.76 12.19
CA VAL A 92 15.05 9.57 13.01
C VAL A 92 15.66 10.94 13.33
N HIS A 93 15.82 11.21 14.60
CA HIS A 93 16.41 12.45 15.10
C HIS A 93 17.18 12.21 16.39
N ASP A 94 18.43 12.74 16.45
CA ASP A 94 19.35 12.58 17.58
C ASP A 94 19.49 11.12 18.05
N GLY A 95 19.65 10.19 17.08
CA GLY A 95 19.82 8.76 17.35
C GLY A 95 18.59 8.08 17.93
N ARG A 96 17.40 8.64 17.73
CA ARG A 96 16.12 8.09 18.18
C ARG A 96 15.05 8.19 17.11
N MET A 97 14.08 7.29 17.17
CA MET A 97 12.86 7.34 16.38
C MET A 97 11.84 8.24 17.07
N TRP A 98 11.38 9.25 16.38
CA TRP A 98 10.27 10.10 16.77
C TRP A 98 9.04 9.63 16.00
N CYS A 99 8.20 8.85 16.67
CA CYS A 99 6.99 8.25 16.11
C CYS A 99 5.80 9.17 16.35
N TYR A 100 5.27 9.76 15.29
CA TYR A 100 4.06 10.58 15.33
C TYR A 100 2.89 9.80 14.80
N TYR A 101 1.75 9.86 15.48
CA TYR A 101 0.52 9.17 15.09
C TYR A 101 -0.72 9.93 15.54
N THR A 102 -1.85 9.61 14.95
CA THR A 102 -3.13 10.19 15.34
C THR A 102 -3.80 9.33 16.40
N GLY A 103 -3.90 9.85 17.64
CA GLY A 103 -4.70 9.26 18.70
C GLY A 103 -6.18 9.54 18.47
N ASN A 104 -6.97 8.50 18.28
CA ASN A 104 -8.41 8.61 18.06
C ASN A 104 -9.18 8.51 19.38
N GLN A 105 -10.04 9.50 19.62
CA GLN A 105 -10.92 9.54 20.77
C GLN A 105 -12.35 9.83 20.34
N LEU A 106 -13.27 8.92 20.62
CA LEU A 106 -14.70 9.13 20.40
C LEU A 106 -15.31 9.79 21.63
N LEU A 107 -16.08 10.85 21.38
CA LEU A 107 -16.79 11.57 22.43
C LEU A 107 -18.12 10.88 22.74
N PRO A 108 -18.55 10.87 24.02
CA PRO A 108 -19.85 10.34 24.39
C PRO A 108 -20.98 11.23 23.86
N GLY A 109 -22.12 10.62 23.55
CA GLY A 109 -23.32 11.32 23.07
C GLY A 109 -23.74 10.86 21.68
N GLU A 110 -24.74 11.53 21.14
CA GLU A 110 -25.21 11.31 19.76
C GLU A 110 -24.43 12.21 18.81
N HIS A 111 -23.65 11.62 17.93
CA HIS A 111 -22.81 12.30 16.95
C HIS A 111 -22.91 11.60 15.58
N ASP A 112 -22.64 12.34 14.52
CA ASP A 112 -22.54 11.77 13.17
C ASP A 112 -21.19 11.08 12.92
N TYR A 113 -20.18 11.38 13.74
CA TYR A 113 -18.79 10.91 13.63
C TYR A 113 -18.08 11.25 12.30
N ASP A 114 -18.71 12.07 11.46
CA ASP A 114 -18.17 12.63 10.24
C ASP A 114 -17.70 14.08 10.46
N TYR A 115 -18.53 14.89 11.09
CA TYR A 115 -18.23 16.30 11.38
C TYR A 115 -18.09 16.58 12.88
N SER A 116 -18.58 15.69 13.72
CA SER A 116 -18.57 15.84 15.17
C SER A 116 -18.38 14.52 15.90
N GLY A 117 -18.05 14.56 17.19
CA GLY A 117 -17.98 13.40 18.05
C GLY A 117 -16.65 12.64 18.06
N ARG A 118 -15.65 13.16 17.34
CA ARG A 118 -14.31 12.57 17.31
C ARG A 118 -13.25 13.64 17.59
N LEU A 119 -12.26 13.29 18.36
CA LEU A 119 -11.03 14.04 18.49
C LEU A 119 -9.90 13.27 17.83
N ALA A 120 -9.13 13.99 17.03
CA ALA A 120 -7.90 13.53 16.42
C ALA A 120 -6.73 14.22 17.11
N ASN A 121 -5.93 13.45 17.84
CA ASN A 121 -4.87 13.96 18.72
C ASN A 121 -3.52 13.55 18.16
N GLU A 122 -2.79 14.50 17.54
CA GLU A 122 -1.44 14.19 17.04
C GLU A 122 -0.50 13.98 18.21
N THR A 123 0.02 12.78 18.28
CA THR A 123 0.74 12.25 19.44
C THR A 123 2.14 11.84 19.04
N LEU A 124 3.11 12.13 19.89
CA LEU A 124 4.51 11.74 19.75
C LEU A 124 4.88 10.68 20.80
N VAL A 125 5.58 9.65 20.34
CA VAL A 125 6.33 8.71 21.18
C VAL A 125 7.77 8.66 20.67
N VAL A 126 8.75 8.79 21.57
CA VAL A 126 10.17 8.70 21.22
C VAL A 126 10.73 7.36 21.66
N SER A 127 11.48 6.70 20.79
CA SER A 127 12.01 5.36 21.03
C SER A 127 13.48 5.26 20.59
N ASP A 128 14.23 4.37 21.23
CA ASP A 128 15.56 3.93 20.81
C ASP A 128 15.51 2.62 19.97
N GLY A 129 14.32 2.17 19.59
CA GLY A 129 14.08 0.91 18.89
C GLY A 129 13.70 -0.25 19.80
N SER A 130 14.01 -0.18 21.09
CA SER A 130 13.71 -1.22 22.08
C SER A 130 12.77 -0.73 23.19
N THR A 131 12.92 0.51 23.60
CA THR A 131 12.09 1.14 24.64
C THR A 131 11.32 2.29 24.05
N PHE A 132 10.07 2.44 24.48
CA PHE A 132 9.16 3.49 24.04
C PHE A 132 8.85 4.42 25.21
N GLY A 133 9.04 5.73 24.99
CA GLY A 133 8.76 6.76 25.97
C GLY A 133 7.27 7.01 26.18
N GLU A 134 6.96 8.00 26.98
CA GLU A 134 5.57 8.40 27.22
C GLU A 134 4.94 9.05 26.00
N LYS A 135 3.65 8.83 25.83
CA LYS A 135 2.82 9.49 24.83
C LYS A 135 2.64 10.96 25.17
N ARG A 136 2.91 11.81 24.20
CA ARG A 136 2.82 13.26 24.32
C ARG A 136 1.93 13.83 23.24
N LEU A 137 0.83 14.48 23.65
CA LEU A 137 0.02 15.29 22.74
C LEU A 137 0.87 16.45 22.21
N VAL A 138 1.00 16.59 20.90
CA VAL A 138 1.79 17.67 20.26
C VAL A 138 0.89 18.60 19.44
N LEU A 139 -0.27 18.14 18.98
CA LEU A 139 -1.26 18.99 18.31
C LEU A 139 -2.65 18.44 18.60
N GLY A 140 -3.49 19.23 19.22
CA GLY A 140 -4.90 18.90 19.51
C GLY A 140 -5.86 19.56 18.54
N ASN A 141 -7.15 19.27 18.72
CA ASN A 141 -8.20 19.71 17.80
C ASN A 141 -8.38 21.21 17.68
N GLU A 142 -8.01 21.96 18.71
CA GLU A 142 -8.00 23.44 18.71
C GLU A 142 -6.98 24.02 17.73
N GLY A 143 -5.99 23.24 17.30
CA GLY A 143 -4.99 23.63 16.33
C GLY A 143 -5.40 23.40 14.86
N TYR A 144 -6.57 22.79 14.61
CA TYR A 144 -7.05 22.55 13.25
C TYR A 144 -7.90 23.73 12.75
N PRO A 145 -7.86 24.02 11.43
CA PRO A 145 -8.74 25.01 10.83
C PRO A 145 -10.23 24.72 11.07
N ALA A 146 -11.02 25.77 11.32
CA ALA A 146 -12.45 25.64 11.61
C ALA A 146 -13.27 25.03 10.45
N TYR A 147 -12.73 25.05 9.22
CA TYR A 147 -13.37 24.40 8.07
C TYR A 147 -13.11 22.89 8.00
N CYS A 148 -12.22 22.32 8.84
CA CYS A 148 -12.02 20.88 8.90
C CYS A 148 -13.18 20.19 9.62
N SER A 149 -13.53 19.01 9.16
CA SER A 149 -14.38 18.07 9.92
C SER A 149 -13.59 17.46 11.07
N CYS A 150 -14.18 16.52 11.79
CA CYS A 150 -13.45 15.75 12.81
C CYS A 150 -12.49 14.67 12.22
N HIS A 151 -12.34 14.63 10.90
CA HIS A 151 -11.40 13.77 10.21
C HIS A 151 -10.13 14.54 9.80
N VAL A 152 -9.15 14.55 10.70
CA VAL A 152 -7.77 15.01 10.47
C VAL A 152 -6.87 13.91 10.99
N ARG A 153 -5.90 13.39 10.20
CA ARG A 153 -5.07 12.24 10.61
C ARG A 153 -3.84 11.99 9.74
N ASP A 154 -3.10 10.95 10.09
CA ASP A 154 -2.01 10.33 9.35
C ASP A 154 -0.79 11.26 9.19
N PRO A 155 -0.16 11.70 10.30
CA PRO A 155 0.94 12.63 10.25
C PRO A 155 2.17 12.06 9.53
N LYS A 156 2.59 12.73 8.45
CA LYS A 156 3.91 12.57 7.84
C LYS A 156 4.81 13.67 8.32
N VAL A 157 5.86 13.31 9.08
CA VAL A 157 6.76 14.27 9.67
C VAL A 157 8.18 14.14 9.11
N TRP A 158 8.80 15.28 8.79
CA TRP A 158 10.20 15.34 8.35
C TRP A 158 10.88 16.63 8.80
N LYS A 159 12.20 16.65 8.74
CA LYS A 159 13.01 17.84 9.05
C LYS A 159 13.68 18.36 7.79
N GLN A 160 13.50 19.65 7.51
CA GLN A 160 14.08 20.29 6.33
C GLN A 160 14.40 21.77 6.65
N GLY A 161 15.56 22.26 6.19
CA GLY A 161 15.94 23.66 6.38
C GLY A 161 16.02 24.10 7.84
N GLY A 162 16.34 23.19 8.76
CA GLY A 162 16.42 23.49 10.20
C GLY A 162 15.06 23.50 10.92
N CYS A 163 13.95 23.30 10.21
CA CYS A 163 12.60 23.26 10.77
C CYS A 163 12.01 21.86 10.60
N TRP A 164 11.03 21.54 11.45
CA TRP A 164 10.18 20.38 11.34
C TRP A 164 8.92 20.74 10.55
N HIS A 165 8.47 19.80 9.76
CA HIS A 165 7.22 19.88 8.99
C HIS A 165 6.36 18.66 9.28
N MET A 166 5.06 18.86 9.37
CA MET A 166 4.06 17.81 9.52
C MET A 166 2.98 18.01 8.46
N LEU A 167 2.71 16.96 7.69
CA LEU A 167 1.64 16.92 6.74
C LEU A 167 0.53 16.02 7.29
N LEU A 168 -0.70 16.51 7.31
CA LEU A 168 -1.88 15.76 7.75
C LEU A 168 -2.88 15.66 6.62
N GLY A 169 -3.55 14.51 6.52
CA GLY A 169 -4.73 14.36 5.70
C GLY A 169 -5.97 14.90 6.41
N ALA A 170 -6.89 15.49 5.66
CA ALA A 170 -8.09 16.05 6.24
C ALA A 170 -9.31 16.00 5.30
N ARG A 171 -10.51 16.03 5.92
CA ARG A 171 -11.79 16.26 5.27
C ARG A 171 -12.27 17.65 5.67
N ALA A 172 -12.37 18.55 4.68
CA ALA A 172 -12.91 19.88 4.86
C ALA A 172 -14.42 19.91 4.64
N GLN A 173 -15.07 21.04 5.02
CA GLN A 173 -16.46 21.30 4.75
C GLN A 173 -16.79 21.16 3.26
N GLY A 174 -18.00 20.66 2.95
CA GLY A 174 -18.40 20.36 1.57
C GLY A 174 -17.79 19.08 1.01
N ASP A 175 -17.38 18.15 1.90
CA ASP A 175 -16.82 16.84 1.55
C ASP A 175 -15.61 16.94 0.61
N ARG A 176 -14.70 17.82 0.96
CA ARG A 176 -13.49 18.07 0.18
C ARG A 176 -12.26 17.53 0.91
N GLY A 177 -11.59 16.56 0.26
CA GLY A 177 -10.30 16.08 0.72
C GLY A 177 -9.21 17.14 0.58
N CYS A 178 -8.34 17.25 1.58
CA CYS A 178 -7.25 18.22 1.58
C CYS A 178 -6.07 17.72 2.44
N ILE A 179 -4.98 18.46 2.37
CA ILE A 179 -3.82 18.30 3.25
C ILE A 179 -3.59 19.59 4.04
N LEU A 180 -3.10 19.42 5.28
CA LEU A 180 -2.70 20.51 6.16
C LEU A 180 -1.19 20.43 6.38
N LEU A 181 -0.50 21.54 6.24
CA LEU A 181 0.94 21.66 6.50
C LEU A 181 1.19 22.45 7.78
N TYR A 182 1.86 21.83 8.72
CA TYR A 182 2.31 22.45 9.95
C TYR A 182 3.84 22.56 9.98
N LYS A 183 4.33 23.55 10.72
CA LYS A 183 5.75 23.79 10.97
C LYS A 183 6.03 23.90 12.45
N SER A 184 7.21 23.42 12.85
CA SER A 184 7.66 23.47 14.22
C SER A 184 9.18 23.77 14.28
N PRO A 185 9.65 24.53 15.28
CA PRO A 185 11.08 24.69 15.53
C PRO A 185 11.72 23.48 16.23
N ASP A 186 10.91 22.69 16.97
CA ASP A 186 11.38 21.68 17.91
C ASP A 186 10.72 20.29 17.73
N GLY A 187 9.76 20.15 16.81
CA GLY A 187 8.97 18.92 16.62
C GLY A 187 7.90 18.71 17.69
N LEU A 188 7.69 19.65 18.59
CA LEU A 188 6.78 19.54 19.73
C LEU A 188 5.65 20.58 19.69
N SER A 189 5.99 21.79 19.22
CA SER A 189 5.07 22.93 19.16
C SER A 189 4.79 23.25 17.71
N TRP A 190 3.57 23.00 17.25
CA TRP A 190 3.19 23.05 15.85
C TRP A 190 2.32 24.27 15.53
N ARG A 191 2.58 24.88 14.38
CA ARG A 191 1.83 26.01 13.85
C ARG A 191 1.42 25.70 12.42
N LEU A 192 0.16 25.94 12.09
CA LEU A 192 -0.33 25.81 10.70
C LEU A 192 0.43 26.79 9.79
N GLU A 193 0.97 26.27 8.69
CA GLU A 193 1.62 27.05 7.62
C GLU A 193 0.72 27.20 6.39
N GLY A 194 -0.16 26.20 6.14
CA GLY A 194 -1.04 26.23 5.01
C GLY A 194 -1.89 24.96 4.88
N SER A 195 -2.77 24.97 3.90
CA SER A 195 -3.55 23.84 3.50
C SER A 195 -3.70 23.80 1.97
N ALA A 196 -3.86 22.61 1.40
CA ALA A 196 -4.01 22.45 -0.04
C ALA A 196 -5.08 21.44 -0.40
N THR A 197 -5.79 21.71 -1.49
CA THR A 197 -6.74 20.78 -2.09
C THR A 197 -6.61 20.80 -3.61
N ASN A 198 -7.41 19.99 -4.32
CA ASN A 198 -7.40 19.93 -5.77
C ASN A 198 -7.87 21.25 -6.42
N LEU A 199 -7.33 21.53 -7.62
CA LEU A 199 -7.66 22.72 -8.41
C LEU A 199 -9.11 22.72 -8.91
N GLY A 200 -9.67 21.55 -9.18
CA GLY A 200 -11.00 21.38 -9.72
C GLY A 200 -12.08 21.89 -8.78
N ARG A 201 -13.20 22.40 -9.35
CA ARG A 201 -14.35 22.83 -8.56
C ARG A 201 -15.00 21.68 -7.78
N GLN A 202 -15.01 20.48 -8.37
CA GLN A 202 -15.52 19.28 -7.70
C GLN A 202 -14.42 18.69 -6.81
N PRO A 203 -14.77 18.20 -5.62
CA PRO A 203 -13.80 17.52 -4.76
C PRO A 203 -13.17 16.31 -5.47
N PHE A 204 -11.87 16.15 -5.33
CA PHE A 204 -11.16 14.92 -5.68
C PHE A 204 -11.14 14.00 -4.46
N GLY A 205 -12.31 13.40 -4.18
CA GLY A 205 -12.56 12.65 -2.95
C GLY A 205 -12.93 13.53 -1.75
N TYR A 206 -13.57 12.92 -0.77
CA TYR A 206 -14.04 13.64 0.43
C TYR A 206 -12.98 13.72 1.54
N MET A 207 -12.00 12.83 1.54
CA MET A 207 -10.89 12.75 2.49
C MET A 207 -9.61 12.35 1.75
N TRP A 208 -8.48 12.96 2.08
CA TRP A 208 -7.17 12.54 1.63
C TRP A 208 -6.41 11.90 2.78
N GLU A 209 -6.36 10.56 2.82
CA GLU A 209 -5.65 9.80 3.85
C GLU A 209 -4.20 9.58 3.51
N CYS A 210 -3.40 9.23 4.52
CA CYS A 210 -2.02 8.77 4.42
C CYS A 210 -1.14 9.65 3.53
N PRO A 211 -1.13 10.99 3.71
CA PRO A 211 -0.28 11.85 2.88
C PRO A 211 1.19 11.52 3.12
N ASN A 212 1.95 11.40 2.04
CA ASN A 212 3.40 11.26 2.08
C ASN A 212 4.04 12.21 1.07
N LEU A 213 5.29 12.57 1.31
CA LEU A 213 6.09 13.38 0.42
C LEU A 213 7.44 12.69 0.19
N ALA A 214 7.86 12.58 -1.06
CA ALA A 214 9.18 12.08 -1.42
C ALA A 214 9.79 12.92 -2.54
N THR A 215 11.11 13.00 -2.56
CA THR A 215 11.87 13.63 -3.64
C THR A 215 12.57 12.57 -4.47
N LEU A 216 12.20 12.46 -5.75
CA LEU A 216 12.81 11.55 -6.70
C LEU A 216 13.35 12.36 -7.88
N GLY A 217 14.60 12.15 -8.23
CA GLY A 217 15.24 12.88 -9.34
C GLY A 217 15.19 14.40 -9.21
N GLY A 218 15.13 14.92 -7.97
CA GLY A 218 15.06 16.38 -7.69
C GLY A 218 13.65 16.97 -7.79
N ARG A 219 12.62 16.18 -8.04
CA ARG A 219 11.21 16.58 -8.06
C ARG A 219 10.47 16.01 -6.86
N GLU A 220 9.57 16.81 -6.26
CA GLU A 220 8.70 16.32 -5.19
C GLU A 220 7.45 15.66 -5.73
N PHE A 221 7.05 14.56 -5.04
CA PHE A 221 5.86 13.78 -5.30
C PHE A 221 5.02 13.72 -4.04
N LEU A 222 3.78 14.14 -4.15
CA LEU A 222 2.77 14.00 -3.10
C LEU A 222 2.04 12.69 -3.30
N PHE A 223 2.09 11.80 -2.31
CA PHE A 223 1.31 10.56 -2.26
C PHE A 223 0.08 10.79 -1.39
N VAL A 224 -1.09 10.36 -1.84
CA VAL A 224 -2.35 10.47 -1.10
C VAL A 224 -3.29 9.31 -1.43
N CYS A 225 -4.21 9.04 -0.51
CA CYS A 225 -5.29 8.07 -0.68
C CYS A 225 -6.63 8.81 -0.66
N PRO A 226 -7.11 9.32 -1.81
CA PRO A 226 -8.36 10.05 -1.87
C PRO A 226 -9.55 9.08 -1.77
N GLN A 227 -10.34 9.22 -0.69
CA GLN A 227 -11.55 8.43 -0.49
C GLN A 227 -12.73 9.01 -1.26
N GLY A 228 -13.57 8.12 -1.83
CA GLY A 228 -14.82 8.52 -2.50
C GLY A 228 -14.65 9.05 -3.92
N VAL A 229 -13.49 8.87 -4.53
CA VAL A 229 -13.33 9.16 -5.97
C VAL A 229 -14.05 8.10 -6.78
N GLY A 230 -14.87 8.54 -7.72
CA GLY A 230 -15.71 7.64 -8.53
C GLY A 230 -14.90 6.66 -9.38
N LYS A 231 -15.31 5.39 -9.37
CA LYS A 231 -14.71 4.33 -10.19
C LYS A 231 -14.84 4.61 -11.69
N ARG A 232 -13.81 4.22 -12.43
CA ARG A 232 -13.77 4.29 -13.91
C ARG A 232 -13.52 2.90 -14.49
N PRO A 233 -13.85 2.65 -15.75
CA PRO A 233 -13.71 1.32 -16.36
C PRO A 233 -12.30 0.74 -16.34
N THR A 234 -11.26 1.59 -16.43
CA THR A 234 -9.85 1.19 -16.57
C THR A 234 -8.90 1.96 -15.64
N SER A 235 -9.44 2.73 -14.70
CA SER A 235 -8.67 3.45 -13.67
C SER A 235 -9.54 3.66 -12.45
N LEU A 236 -8.93 3.89 -11.28
CA LEU A 236 -9.67 4.12 -10.03
C LEU A 236 -10.71 3.02 -9.77
N GLN A 237 -10.33 1.77 -10.00
CA GLN A 237 -11.27 0.65 -10.03
C GLN A 237 -11.61 0.11 -8.64
N ASN A 238 -10.85 0.50 -7.62
CA ASN A 238 -11.10 0.13 -6.22
C ASN A 238 -12.13 1.06 -5.57
N ILE A 239 -12.63 0.70 -4.41
CA ILE A 239 -13.54 1.55 -3.63
C ILE A 239 -12.82 2.83 -3.20
N HIS A 240 -11.57 2.68 -2.77
CA HIS A 240 -10.62 3.75 -2.50
C HIS A 240 -9.31 3.43 -3.20
N ASN A 241 -8.57 4.44 -3.60
CA ASN A 241 -7.38 4.28 -4.41
C ASN A 241 -6.22 5.05 -3.78
N SER A 242 -5.01 4.57 -4.01
CA SER A 242 -3.77 5.22 -3.60
C SER A 242 -3.00 5.66 -4.82
N GLY A 243 -2.43 6.83 -4.79
CA GLY A 243 -1.68 7.36 -5.92
C GLY A 243 -0.74 8.48 -5.54
N TYR A 244 -0.11 9.05 -6.55
CA TYR A 244 0.77 10.20 -6.38
C TYR A 244 0.47 11.29 -7.41
N ILE A 245 0.89 12.51 -7.05
CA ILE A 245 0.89 13.68 -7.93
C ILE A 245 2.31 14.25 -7.95
N ALA A 246 2.86 14.41 -9.14
CA ALA A 246 4.15 15.07 -9.33
C ALA A 246 3.98 16.58 -9.21
N LEU A 247 4.67 17.21 -8.28
CA LEU A 247 4.49 18.64 -7.98
C LEU A 247 5.34 19.52 -8.91
N ASP A 248 4.80 20.69 -9.26
CA ASP A 248 5.51 21.71 -10.01
C ASP A 248 6.23 22.69 -9.06
N GLY A 249 7.12 22.16 -8.24
CA GLY A 249 7.86 22.86 -7.22
C GLY A 249 7.80 22.13 -5.88
N ARG A 250 8.37 22.74 -4.83
CA ARG A 250 8.28 22.15 -3.50
C ARG A 250 6.91 22.41 -2.90
N LEU A 251 6.34 21.41 -2.24
CA LEU A 251 5.04 21.52 -1.58
C LEU A 251 4.97 22.73 -0.63
N ILE A 252 6.02 22.94 0.14
CA ILE A 252 6.13 24.06 1.08
C ILE A 252 5.97 25.41 0.36
N ASP A 253 6.63 25.57 -0.79
CA ASP A 253 6.57 26.81 -1.57
C ASP A 253 5.22 26.98 -2.29
N LEU A 254 4.62 25.91 -2.73
CA LEU A 254 3.28 25.93 -3.36
C LEU A 254 2.23 26.41 -2.36
N MET A 255 2.31 25.92 -1.12
CA MET A 255 1.36 26.27 -0.05
C MET A 255 1.62 27.64 0.56
N ALA A 256 2.86 28.14 0.50
CA ALA A 256 3.25 29.45 1.06
C ALA A 256 2.99 30.64 0.11
N LYS A 257 2.58 30.41 -1.15
CA LYS A 257 2.49 31.45 -2.18
C LYS A 257 1.46 32.56 -1.92
N ASP A 258 0.48 32.32 -1.07
CA ASP A 258 -0.50 33.36 -0.72
C ASP A 258 -0.97 33.24 0.74
N PRO A 259 -0.23 33.91 1.68
CA PRO A 259 -0.65 33.95 3.08
C PRO A 259 -2.02 34.61 3.33
N GLY A 260 -2.51 35.42 2.38
CA GLY A 260 -3.80 36.10 2.48
C GLY A 260 -5.00 35.21 2.10
N LEU A 261 -4.76 34.08 1.42
CA LEU A 261 -5.77 33.07 1.09
C LEU A 261 -5.86 31.94 2.13
N MET A 262 -5.07 32.02 3.20
CA MET A 262 -5.11 31.05 4.31
C MET A 262 -6.33 31.23 5.22
N ASP A 263 -7.28 32.07 4.84
CA ASP A 263 -8.35 32.52 5.71
C ASP A 263 -9.69 31.82 5.49
N ALA A 264 -10.22 31.46 6.62
CA ALA A 264 -11.62 31.33 7.02
C ALA A 264 -12.52 30.35 6.23
N ASP A 265 -12.39 30.22 4.91
CA ASP A 265 -13.42 29.61 4.07
C ASP A 265 -13.07 28.24 3.47
N GLY A 266 -11.84 27.74 3.62
CA GLY A 266 -11.45 26.42 3.10
C GLY A 266 -9.97 26.27 2.69
N PRO A 267 -9.56 25.06 2.28
CA PRO A 267 -8.21 24.79 1.84
C PRO A 267 -7.91 25.41 0.47
N TYR A 268 -6.64 25.83 0.27
CA TYR A 268 -6.19 26.48 -0.96
C TYR A 268 -6.12 25.50 -2.14
N PRO A 269 -6.76 25.79 -3.29
CA PRO A 269 -6.73 24.94 -4.46
C PRO A 269 -5.42 25.13 -5.25
N CYS A 270 -4.44 24.24 -5.05
CA CYS A 270 -3.14 24.31 -5.72
C CYS A 270 -2.61 22.95 -6.22
N ILE A 271 -3.33 21.86 -6.01
CA ILE A 271 -2.92 20.51 -6.43
C ILE A 271 -3.68 20.12 -7.69
N ASP A 272 -2.95 19.86 -8.78
CA ASP A 272 -3.54 19.41 -10.04
C ASP A 272 -3.88 17.91 -9.99
N GLU A 273 -5.14 17.60 -9.71
CA GLU A 273 -5.66 16.23 -9.64
C GLU A 273 -5.65 15.51 -11.00
N ALA A 274 -5.54 16.23 -12.12
CA ALA A 274 -5.41 15.61 -13.43
C ALA A 274 -4.07 14.87 -13.59
N GLY A 275 -3.06 15.27 -12.79
CA GLY A 275 -1.78 14.59 -12.68
C GLY A 275 -1.76 13.40 -11.71
N PHE A 276 -2.89 13.00 -11.14
CA PHE A 276 -2.95 11.85 -10.23
C PHE A 276 -2.68 10.55 -10.97
N VAL A 277 -1.68 9.80 -10.51
CA VAL A 277 -1.29 8.49 -11.04
C VAL A 277 -1.49 7.44 -9.96
N GLU A 278 -2.26 6.40 -10.28
CA GLU A 278 -2.45 5.26 -9.38
C GLU A 278 -1.14 4.53 -9.13
N LEU A 279 -0.89 4.16 -7.87
CA LEU A 279 0.29 3.38 -7.49
C LEU A 279 0.13 1.90 -7.82
N ASP A 280 -1.09 1.37 -7.77
CA ASP A 280 -1.34 -0.05 -7.98
C ASP A 280 -2.67 -0.26 -8.70
N PHE A 281 -2.67 -1.06 -9.75
CA PHE A 281 -3.84 -1.39 -10.57
C PHE A 281 -4.47 -2.73 -10.19
N GLY A 282 -4.00 -3.36 -9.11
CA GLY A 282 -4.52 -4.62 -8.59
C GLY A 282 -5.80 -4.45 -7.75
N PHE A 283 -6.13 -5.50 -7.03
CA PHE A 283 -7.32 -5.53 -6.19
C PHE A 283 -7.05 -5.05 -4.77
N ASP A 284 -5.81 -5.15 -4.29
CA ASP A 284 -5.46 -5.09 -2.88
C ASP A 284 -4.22 -4.21 -2.67
N PHE A 285 -4.43 -2.90 -2.60
CA PHE A 285 -3.35 -1.95 -2.28
C PHE A 285 -3.92 -0.66 -1.71
N TYR A 286 -3.49 -0.28 -0.49
CA TYR A 286 -3.92 0.96 0.14
C TYR A 286 -2.87 1.50 1.15
N ALA A 287 -3.08 2.72 1.62
CA ALA A 287 -2.35 3.37 2.71
C ALA A 287 -0.81 3.25 2.61
N PRO A 288 -0.18 3.49 1.44
CA PRO A 288 1.27 3.37 1.33
C PRO A 288 1.99 4.37 2.23
N GLN A 289 3.11 3.92 2.80
CA GLN A 289 4.09 4.81 3.41
C GLN A 289 5.39 4.80 2.63
N VAL A 290 6.05 5.97 2.60
CA VAL A 290 7.32 6.18 1.92
C VAL A 290 8.34 6.73 2.93
N PHE A 291 9.55 6.17 2.92
CA PHE A 291 10.68 6.67 3.71
C PHE A 291 11.99 6.58 2.94
N GLU A 292 12.97 7.34 3.34
CA GLU A 292 14.33 7.28 2.83
C GLU A 292 15.20 6.47 3.80
N ASP A 293 15.95 5.50 3.29
CA ASP A 293 16.90 4.74 4.10
C ASP A 293 18.26 5.43 4.20
N GLU A 294 19.15 4.91 5.06
CA GLU A 294 20.50 5.46 5.28
C GLU A 294 21.41 5.39 4.03
N ARG A 295 21.00 4.67 2.97
CA ARG A 295 21.67 4.60 1.68
C ARG A 295 21.11 5.61 0.67
N GLY A 296 20.08 6.36 1.05
CA GLY A 296 19.38 7.31 0.18
C GLY A 296 18.40 6.65 -0.79
N ARG A 297 17.99 5.40 -0.55
CA ARG A 297 16.91 4.76 -1.31
C ARG A 297 15.56 5.25 -0.77
N THR A 298 14.67 5.58 -1.65
CA THR A 298 13.27 5.83 -1.30
C THR A 298 12.51 4.52 -1.37
N ILE A 299 11.98 4.05 -0.23
CA ILE A 299 11.29 2.77 -0.11
C ILE A 299 9.82 3.02 0.22
N LEU A 300 8.95 2.30 -0.49
CA LEU A 300 7.50 2.30 -0.31
C LEU A 300 7.03 0.93 0.19
N VAL A 301 6.08 0.94 1.11
CA VAL A 301 5.33 -0.24 1.54
C VAL A 301 3.85 0.13 1.59
N GLY A 302 2.98 -0.75 1.10
CA GLY A 302 1.54 -0.58 1.16
C GLY A 302 0.85 -1.69 1.96
N TRP A 303 -0.37 -1.44 2.38
CA TRP A 303 -1.26 -2.46 2.89
C TRP A 303 -1.86 -3.25 1.72
N ALA A 304 -1.64 -4.56 1.70
CA ALA A 304 -2.17 -5.45 0.66
C ALA A 304 -3.61 -5.85 1.00
N SER A 305 -4.49 -4.89 1.00
CA SER A 305 -5.96 -4.96 1.08
C SER A 305 -6.55 -3.57 0.83
N LEU A 306 -7.81 -3.36 1.21
CA LEU A 306 -8.53 -2.08 1.10
C LEU A 306 -9.37 -1.86 2.35
N PRO A 307 -9.61 -0.60 2.77
CA PRO A 307 -10.61 -0.30 3.79
C PRO A 307 -12.03 -0.62 3.27
N ASP A 308 -12.98 -0.75 4.18
CA ASP A 308 -14.41 -0.95 3.92
C ASP A 308 -14.80 -2.27 3.22
N ILE A 309 -13.82 -3.12 2.85
CA ILE A 309 -14.07 -4.46 2.31
C ILE A 309 -13.69 -5.58 3.29
N GLU A 310 -13.13 -5.24 4.44
CA GLU A 310 -12.58 -6.19 5.42
C GLU A 310 -13.58 -7.26 5.85
N THR A 311 -14.87 -6.90 5.94
CA THR A 311 -15.95 -7.81 6.30
C THR A 311 -16.50 -8.61 5.12
N GLN A 312 -16.23 -8.18 3.88
CA GLN A 312 -16.72 -8.80 2.66
C GLN A 312 -15.80 -9.92 2.17
N TYR A 313 -14.51 -9.79 2.46
CA TYR A 313 -13.48 -10.75 2.04
C TYR A 313 -12.92 -11.47 3.27
N ASP A 314 -13.74 -12.33 3.84
CA ASP A 314 -13.32 -13.19 4.94
C ASP A 314 -12.04 -13.94 4.54
N ASN A 315 -10.95 -13.68 5.27
CA ASN A 315 -9.85 -14.62 5.28
C ASN A 315 -10.40 -15.96 5.81
N PRO A 316 -10.27 -17.05 5.05
CA PRO A 316 -10.81 -18.33 5.46
C PRO A 316 -10.33 -18.84 6.81
N THR A 317 -9.15 -18.42 7.25
CA THR A 317 -8.59 -18.85 8.54
C THR A 317 -9.19 -18.12 9.73
N ARG A 318 -9.64 -16.87 9.57
CA ARG A 318 -10.14 -15.98 10.62
C ARG A 318 -9.19 -15.71 11.80
N GLU A 319 -8.04 -16.35 11.85
CA GLU A 319 -7.03 -16.16 12.91
C GLU A 319 -6.18 -14.95 12.63
N TRP A 320 -5.90 -14.70 11.37
CA TRP A 320 -5.11 -13.56 10.89
C TRP A 320 -5.71 -13.04 9.59
N THR A 321 -5.51 -11.79 9.29
CA THR A 321 -5.98 -11.20 8.03
C THR A 321 -5.04 -10.12 7.54
N HIS A 322 -4.95 -10.00 6.23
CA HIS A 322 -4.15 -9.04 5.48
C HIS A 322 -2.62 -9.24 5.63
N THR A 323 -1.89 -8.38 4.94
CA THR A 323 -0.42 -8.36 4.91
C THR A 323 0.05 -7.01 4.38
N LEU A 324 1.33 -6.72 4.56
CA LEU A 324 2.00 -5.64 3.83
C LEU A 324 2.54 -6.15 2.50
N THR A 325 2.68 -5.26 1.51
CA THR A 325 3.42 -5.55 0.29
C THR A 325 4.89 -5.79 0.60
N LEU A 326 5.62 -6.37 -0.35
CA LEU A 326 7.08 -6.32 -0.31
C LEU A 326 7.55 -4.87 -0.24
N PRO A 327 8.69 -4.59 0.42
CA PRO A 327 9.34 -3.29 0.32
C PRO A 327 9.72 -3.02 -1.14
N ARG A 328 9.31 -1.85 -1.66
CA ARG A 328 9.53 -1.45 -3.05
C ARG A 328 10.42 -0.20 -3.09
N GLU A 329 11.56 -0.30 -3.76
CA GLU A 329 12.40 0.85 -4.07
C GLU A 329 11.75 1.67 -5.17
N LEU A 330 11.66 2.98 -4.97
CA LEU A 330 11.10 3.92 -5.92
C LEU A 330 12.20 4.53 -6.81
N SER A 331 11.91 4.62 -8.09
CA SER A 331 12.75 5.30 -9.07
C SER A 331 11.89 6.05 -10.09
N LEU A 332 12.52 6.75 -11.02
CA LEU A 332 11.84 7.38 -12.15
C LEU A 332 12.24 6.71 -13.45
N ASN A 333 11.26 6.44 -14.32
CA ASN A 333 11.57 6.10 -15.71
C ASN A 333 11.94 7.35 -16.54
N GLU A 334 12.30 7.15 -17.81
CA GLU A 334 12.64 8.24 -18.74
C GLU A 334 11.50 9.24 -18.96
N GLY A 335 10.25 8.81 -18.76
CA GLY A 335 9.06 9.67 -18.82
C GLY A 335 8.77 10.45 -17.52
N GLY A 336 9.60 10.30 -16.49
CA GLY A 336 9.40 10.94 -15.19
C GLY A 336 8.28 10.32 -14.34
N ARG A 337 7.85 9.10 -14.67
CA ARG A 337 6.87 8.34 -13.91
C ARG A 337 7.54 7.56 -12.79
N VAL A 338 6.92 7.50 -11.62
CA VAL A 338 7.42 6.69 -10.51
C VAL A 338 7.30 5.21 -10.85
N CYS A 339 8.41 4.51 -10.74
CA CYS A 339 8.51 3.07 -10.83
C CYS A 339 8.71 2.47 -9.44
N GLN A 340 8.14 1.30 -9.22
CA GLN A 340 8.20 0.54 -7.98
C GLN A 340 8.83 -0.81 -8.26
N TRP A 341 9.92 -1.16 -7.58
CA TRP A 341 10.57 -2.46 -7.76
C TRP A 341 10.89 -3.08 -6.41
N PRO A 342 10.67 -4.40 -6.21
CA PRO A 342 11.04 -5.03 -4.97
C PRO A 342 12.50 -4.75 -4.64
N VAL A 343 12.80 -4.45 -3.38
CA VAL A 343 14.19 -4.23 -2.94
C VAL A 343 15.03 -5.45 -3.31
N VAL A 344 16.27 -5.21 -3.74
CA VAL A 344 17.14 -6.26 -4.28
C VAL A 344 17.42 -7.39 -3.29
N GLU A 345 17.31 -7.11 -2.01
CA GLU A 345 17.50 -8.08 -0.93
C GLU A 345 16.51 -9.26 -1.00
N ILE A 346 15.32 -9.07 -1.59
CA ILE A 346 14.33 -10.14 -1.82
C ILE A 346 14.86 -11.21 -2.78
N ASP A 347 15.76 -10.85 -3.69
CA ASP A 347 16.38 -11.81 -4.62
C ASP A 347 17.21 -12.87 -3.91
N ALA A 348 17.63 -12.64 -2.65
CA ALA A 348 18.30 -13.63 -1.81
C ALA A 348 17.40 -14.82 -1.45
N LEU A 349 16.09 -14.69 -1.59
CA LEU A 349 15.13 -15.79 -1.38
C LEU A 349 15.00 -16.70 -2.61
N ARG A 350 15.55 -16.32 -3.77
CA ARG A 350 15.55 -17.17 -4.96
C ARG A 350 16.35 -18.44 -4.72
N GLY A 351 15.70 -19.58 -4.90
CA GLY A 351 16.27 -20.91 -4.85
C GLY A 351 16.65 -21.41 -6.25
N GLU A 352 16.24 -22.62 -6.56
CA GLU A 352 16.54 -23.25 -7.85
C GLU A 352 15.84 -22.55 -9.00
N LEU A 353 16.54 -22.43 -10.13
CA LEU A 353 15.97 -21.96 -11.41
C LEU A 353 15.09 -23.09 -11.97
N VAL A 354 13.85 -22.75 -12.25
CA VAL A 354 12.86 -23.67 -12.86
C VAL A 354 12.77 -23.36 -14.34
N GLU A 355 12.92 -24.37 -15.19
CA GLU A 355 12.81 -24.25 -16.64
C GLU A 355 11.35 -24.23 -17.09
N PHE A 356 11.04 -23.32 -18.02
CA PHE A 356 9.78 -23.30 -18.74
C PHE A 356 9.87 -24.22 -19.96
N THR A 357 8.96 -25.19 -20.04
CA THR A 357 8.93 -26.17 -21.15
C THR A 357 7.71 -25.95 -22.04
N GLY A 358 7.81 -26.35 -23.33
CA GLY A 358 6.76 -26.15 -24.33
C GLY A 358 5.65 -27.19 -24.34
N ASP A 359 5.63 -28.15 -23.41
CA ASP A 359 4.60 -29.18 -23.38
C ASP A 359 3.63 -28.95 -22.20
N VAL A 360 2.68 -28.06 -22.40
CA VAL A 360 1.64 -27.74 -21.41
C VAL A 360 0.39 -28.53 -21.77
N ALA A 361 0.33 -29.78 -21.33
CA ALA A 361 -0.87 -30.61 -21.47
C ALA A 361 -2.03 -30.01 -20.66
N GLY A 362 -3.13 -29.68 -21.35
CA GLY A 362 -4.35 -29.20 -20.71
C GLY A 362 -4.64 -27.69 -20.84
N PHE A 363 -3.87 -26.98 -21.65
CA PHE A 363 -4.13 -25.56 -21.92
C PHE A 363 -5.27 -25.40 -22.95
N THR A 364 -6.49 -25.73 -22.56
CA THR A 364 -7.69 -25.49 -23.36
C THR A 364 -8.70 -24.73 -22.51
N GLY A 365 -9.00 -23.49 -22.85
CA GLY A 365 -9.99 -22.70 -22.15
C GLY A 365 -10.28 -21.36 -22.80
N THR A 366 -11.45 -20.83 -22.54
CA THR A 366 -11.82 -19.44 -22.87
C THR A 366 -11.09 -18.48 -21.95
N VAL A 367 -10.51 -17.43 -22.50
CA VAL A 367 -9.76 -16.39 -21.80
C VAL A 367 -10.62 -15.13 -21.71
N GLY A 368 -10.59 -14.46 -20.54
CA GLY A 368 -11.25 -13.18 -20.34
C GLY A 368 -12.66 -13.28 -19.74
N SER A 369 -13.12 -12.14 -19.21
CA SER A 369 -14.47 -11.96 -18.65
C SER A 369 -15.59 -11.98 -19.70
N SER A 370 -15.25 -11.98 -20.99
CA SER A 370 -16.17 -12.09 -22.13
C SER A 370 -16.02 -13.45 -22.80
N SER A 371 -17.13 -14.16 -22.96
CA SER A 371 -17.25 -15.54 -23.46
C SER A 371 -16.91 -15.74 -24.96
N TYR A 372 -16.11 -14.88 -25.58
CA TYR A 372 -15.98 -14.83 -27.04
C TYR A 372 -14.57 -15.04 -27.62
N ASP A 373 -13.51 -15.01 -26.81
CA ASP A 373 -12.14 -15.13 -27.34
C ASP A 373 -11.52 -16.48 -27.00
N VAL A 374 -11.39 -17.34 -28.01
CA VAL A 374 -10.59 -18.57 -27.94
C VAL A 374 -9.16 -18.20 -28.39
N PHE A 375 -8.22 -18.16 -27.44
CA PHE A 375 -6.82 -17.96 -27.78
C PHE A 375 -6.23 -19.24 -28.39
N ASP A 376 -5.48 -19.04 -29.47
CA ASP A 376 -4.56 -20.06 -29.96
C ASP A 376 -3.33 -20.09 -29.04
N LEU A 377 -3.30 -21.06 -28.15
CA LEU A 377 -2.21 -21.26 -27.19
C LEU A 377 -1.11 -22.17 -27.76
N THR A 378 -1.04 -22.34 -29.09
CA THR A 378 0.03 -23.09 -29.76
C THR A 378 1.39 -22.45 -29.40
N GLY A 379 2.27 -23.24 -28.79
CA GLY A 379 3.60 -22.78 -28.35
C GLY A 379 3.62 -22.13 -26.98
N ALA A 380 2.56 -22.30 -26.16
CA ALA A 380 2.62 -21.91 -24.75
C ALA A 380 3.70 -22.71 -24.01
N VAL A 381 4.32 -22.05 -23.03
CA VAL A 381 5.31 -22.65 -22.15
C VAL A 381 4.77 -22.71 -20.72
N GLY A 382 5.25 -23.64 -19.92
CA GLY A 382 4.82 -23.78 -18.54
C GLY A 382 5.91 -24.25 -17.59
N ALA A 383 5.69 -23.98 -16.30
CA ALA A 383 6.56 -24.40 -15.21
C ALA A 383 5.73 -24.75 -13.96
N HIS A 384 6.31 -25.58 -13.10
CA HIS A 384 5.75 -25.95 -11.79
C HIS A 384 6.66 -25.51 -10.67
N PHE A 385 6.07 -24.97 -9.59
CA PHE A 385 6.76 -24.49 -8.40
C PHE A 385 6.11 -25.07 -7.14
N ALA A 386 6.86 -25.13 -6.05
CA ALA A 386 6.38 -25.61 -4.75
C ALA A 386 5.62 -24.52 -3.95
N GLY A 387 4.63 -23.89 -4.60
CA GLY A 387 3.69 -22.96 -4.00
C GLY A 387 4.13 -21.49 -3.95
N THR A 388 5.43 -21.19 -4.13
CA THR A 388 5.97 -19.81 -4.19
C THR A 388 6.91 -19.66 -5.37
N ALA A 389 6.90 -18.50 -6.02
CA ALA A 389 7.72 -18.26 -7.19
C ALA A 389 8.08 -16.78 -7.40
N ASP A 390 9.20 -16.57 -8.07
CA ASP A 390 9.55 -15.31 -8.71
C ASP A 390 9.74 -15.57 -10.20
N ILE A 391 8.87 -15.01 -11.02
CA ILE A 391 8.80 -15.27 -12.46
C ILE A 391 9.11 -13.98 -13.20
N CYS A 392 10.08 -14.05 -14.09
CA CYS A 392 10.44 -12.94 -14.98
C CYS A 392 10.18 -13.33 -16.43
N VAL A 393 9.44 -12.50 -17.16
CA VAL A 393 9.30 -12.59 -18.60
C VAL A 393 9.85 -11.31 -19.20
N THR A 394 10.89 -11.43 -20.00
CA THR A 394 11.59 -10.27 -20.61
C THR A 394 11.58 -10.36 -22.13
N GLN A 395 11.83 -9.23 -22.80
CA GLN A 395 11.82 -9.13 -24.26
C GLN A 395 10.47 -9.57 -24.85
N ILE A 396 9.37 -9.20 -24.20
CA ILE A 396 8.03 -9.58 -24.63
C ILE A 396 7.72 -8.90 -25.96
N GLU A 397 7.37 -9.74 -26.97
CA GLU A 397 6.88 -9.28 -28.26
C GLU A 397 5.45 -8.75 -28.13
N SER A 398 5.06 -7.84 -29.01
CA SER A 398 3.69 -7.34 -29.09
C SER A 398 2.76 -8.41 -29.63
N GLY A 399 1.53 -8.46 -29.13
CA GLY A 399 0.48 -9.37 -29.56
C GLY A 399 -0.40 -9.81 -28.38
N ASP A 400 -1.49 -10.45 -28.72
CA ASP A 400 -2.39 -11.03 -27.74
C ASP A 400 -1.70 -12.21 -27.03
N ALA A 401 -1.79 -12.26 -25.72
CA ALA A 401 -1.11 -13.27 -24.93
C ALA A 401 -1.74 -13.40 -23.54
N VAL A 402 -1.40 -14.49 -22.87
CA VAL A 402 -1.87 -14.75 -21.51
C VAL A 402 -0.75 -15.37 -20.66
N LEU A 403 -0.71 -14.98 -19.39
CA LEU A 403 0.02 -15.66 -18.33
C LEU A 403 -1.01 -16.09 -17.26
N ARG A 404 -0.96 -17.35 -16.85
CA ARG A 404 -1.93 -17.95 -15.93
C ARG A 404 -1.23 -18.60 -14.75
N LEU A 405 -1.75 -18.35 -13.55
CA LEU A 405 -1.33 -18.97 -12.30
C LEU A 405 -2.41 -19.95 -11.86
N ASN A 406 -2.10 -21.23 -11.84
CA ASN A 406 -3.05 -22.33 -11.75
C ASN A 406 -4.15 -22.18 -12.83
N ASP A 407 -5.39 -22.56 -12.48
CA ASP A 407 -6.58 -22.21 -13.24
C ASP A 407 -7.39 -21.11 -12.51
N ASP A 408 -6.70 -20.25 -11.76
CA ASP A 408 -7.30 -19.33 -10.80
C ASP A 408 -7.16 -17.85 -11.17
N LEU A 409 -5.96 -17.44 -11.55
CA LEU A 409 -5.62 -16.05 -11.82
C LEU A 409 -4.94 -15.92 -13.18
N GLU A 410 -5.43 -15.00 -13.97
CA GLU A 410 -4.99 -14.79 -15.34
C GLU A 410 -4.65 -13.33 -15.60
N LEU A 411 -3.47 -13.10 -16.19
CA LEU A 411 -3.07 -11.84 -16.78
C LEU A 411 -3.13 -11.97 -18.30
N SER A 412 -4.10 -11.35 -18.94
CA SER A 412 -4.26 -11.38 -20.40
C SER A 412 -3.95 -10.04 -21.03
N ILE A 413 -3.39 -10.07 -22.22
CA ILE A 413 -3.15 -8.92 -23.08
C ILE A 413 -3.97 -9.15 -24.34
N ILE A 414 -4.93 -8.25 -24.61
CA ILE A 414 -5.84 -8.35 -25.76
C ILE A 414 -5.93 -6.97 -26.42
N GLY A 415 -5.44 -6.85 -27.63
CA GLY A 415 -5.38 -5.57 -28.33
C GLY A 415 -4.64 -4.51 -27.51
N ASN A 416 -5.35 -3.50 -27.03
CA ASN A 416 -4.79 -2.38 -26.26
C ASN A 416 -5.09 -2.46 -24.76
N LEU A 417 -5.51 -3.62 -24.26
CA LEU A 417 -5.93 -3.80 -22.87
C LEU A 417 -5.17 -4.96 -22.23
N CYS A 418 -4.71 -4.74 -20.99
CA CYS A 418 -4.26 -5.79 -20.10
C CYS A 418 -5.30 -5.99 -19.01
N GLU A 419 -5.74 -7.24 -18.78
CA GLU A 419 -6.68 -7.61 -17.73
C GLU A 419 -6.02 -8.58 -16.75
N LEU A 420 -6.20 -8.31 -15.44
CA LEU A 420 -5.93 -9.25 -14.36
C LEU A 420 -7.28 -9.77 -13.89
N ALA A 421 -7.55 -11.06 -14.09
CA ALA A 421 -8.86 -11.65 -13.84
C ALA A 421 -8.77 -12.94 -13.02
N PHE A 422 -9.70 -13.12 -12.09
CA PHE A 422 -9.93 -14.39 -11.43
C PHE A 422 -10.92 -15.23 -12.23
N THR A 423 -10.54 -16.47 -12.48
CA THR A 423 -11.32 -17.46 -13.23
C THR A 423 -11.95 -18.52 -12.32
N SER A 424 -11.67 -18.46 -11.03
CA SER A 424 -12.12 -19.41 -10.02
C SER A 424 -12.54 -18.72 -8.71
N PRO A 425 -13.11 -19.46 -7.73
CA PRO A 425 -13.40 -18.96 -6.40
C PRO A 425 -12.18 -18.52 -5.58
N ALA A 426 -10.96 -18.82 -6.01
CA ALA A 426 -9.72 -18.37 -5.35
C ALA A 426 -9.62 -16.85 -5.24
N GLY A 427 -10.33 -16.10 -6.07
CA GLY A 427 -10.42 -14.65 -6.02
C GLY A 427 -11.24 -14.10 -4.86
N ALA A 428 -12.04 -14.90 -4.15
CA ALA A 428 -12.87 -14.48 -3.04
C ALA A 428 -13.66 -13.18 -3.34
N TYR A 429 -14.48 -13.20 -4.40
CA TYR A 429 -15.30 -12.09 -4.93
C TYR A 429 -14.55 -11.05 -5.80
N ARG A 430 -13.22 -11.09 -5.89
CA ARG A 430 -12.46 -10.31 -6.88
C ARG A 430 -12.77 -10.88 -8.27
N SER A 431 -12.95 -10.00 -9.25
CA SER A 431 -13.29 -10.43 -10.61
C SER A 431 -12.24 -10.00 -11.62
N VAL A 432 -12.20 -8.74 -11.99
CA VAL A 432 -11.29 -8.23 -13.02
C VAL A 432 -10.77 -6.83 -12.69
N ARG A 433 -9.50 -6.58 -13.07
CA ARG A 433 -8.85 -5.27 -13.12
C ARG A 433 -8.31 -5.03 -14.52
N ARG A 434 -8.41 -3.80 -14.99
CA ARG A 434 -8.08 -3.41 -16.35
C ARG A 434 -7.02 -2.33 -16.37
N LEU A 435 -6.01 -2.53 -17.20
CA LEU A 435 -4.96 -1.58 -17.47
C LEU A 435 -4.92 -1.32 -18.98
N PRO A 436 -5.28 -0.11 -19.45
CA PRO A 436 -5.10 0.23 -20.85
C PRO A 436 -3.61 0.35 -21.15
N LEU A 437 -3.13 -0.25 -22.23
CA LEU A 437 -1.71 -0.20 -22.59
C LEU A 437 -1.22 1.22 -22.88
N SER A 438 -2.14 2.14 -23.22
CA SER A 438 -1.85 3.57 -23.35
C SER A 438 -1.44 4.24 -22.03
N ALA A 439 -1.70 3.61 -20.88
CA ALA A 439 -1.22 4.07 -19.59
C ALA A 439 0.27 3.78 -19.36
N LEU A 440 0.88 2.93 -20.18
CA LEU A 440 2.31 2.62 -20.14
C LEU A 440 3.09 3.58 -21.04
N THR A 441 4.27 4.02 -20.61
CA THR A 441 5.16 4.91 -21.40
C THR A 441 5.47 4.32 -22.76
N ALA A 442 5.71 3.01 -22.83
CA ALA A 442 5.99 2.31 -24.09
C ALA A 442 4.74 1.95 -24.92
N GLY A 443 3.52 2.19 -24.40
CA GLY A 443 2.27 1.75 -25.02
C GLY A 443 2.11 0.23 -25.14
N ARG A 444 2.99 -0.55 -24.50
CA ARG A 444 2.99 -2.02 -24.51
C ARG A 444 3.71 -2.58 -23.30
N ILE A 445 3.47 -3.83 -23.00
CA ILE A 445 4.23 -4.59 -22.00
C ILE A 445 5.51 -5.13 -22.66
N ARG A 446 6.67 -4.83 -22.09
CA ARG A 446 7.99 -5.27 -22.52
C ARG A 446 8.60 -6.32 -21.63
N ASP A 447 8.28 -6.21 -20.33
CA ASP A 447 8.75 -7.12 -19.30
C ASP A 447 7.73 -7.22 -18.18
N LEU A 448 7.73 -8.36 -17.51
CA LEU A 448 6.92 -8.67 -16.34
C LEU A 448 7.81 -9.34 -15.29
N ARG A 449 7.59 -8.99 -14.01
CA ARG A 449 8.00 -9.79 -12.87
C ARG A 449 6.77 -10.12 -12.05
N VAL A 450 6.56 -11.39 -11.76
CA VAL A 450 5.42 -11.88 -10.98
C VAL A 450 5.96 -12.62 -9.77
N ILE A 451 5.70 -12.10 -8.58
CA ILE A 451 6.10 -12.70 -7.31
C ILE A 451 4.86 -13.31 -6.66
N VAL A 452 4.92 -14.59 -6.40
CA VAL A 452 3.83 -15.35 -5.76
C VAL A 452 4.28 -15.84 -4.40
N ASP A 453 3.57 -15.46 -3.36
CA ASP A 453 3.78 -15.96 -2.01
C ASP A 453 2.46 -16.49 -1.45
N THR A 454 2.25 -17.79 -1.57
CA THR A 454 1.10 -18.56 -1.04
C THR A 454 -0.26 -17.92 -1.34
N SER A 455 -0.61 -16.81 -0.67
CA SER A 455 -1.91 -16.12 -0.78
C SER A 455 -1.83 -14.65 -1.17
N ILE A 456 -0.72 -14.24 -1.79
CA ILE A 456 -0.57 -12.93 -2.41
C ILE A 456 0.22 -13.03 -3.71
N VAL A 457 -0.15 -12.21 -4.68
CA VAL A 457 0.56 -12.05 -5.95
C VAL A 457 0.87 -10.58 -6.17
N GLU A 458 2.12 -10.26 -6.41
CA GLU A 458 2.58 -8.94 -6.83
C GLU A 458 3.14 -9.00 -8.25
N ILE A 459 2.58 -8.19 -9.14
CA ILE A 459 2.96 -8.10 -10.55
C ILE A 459 3.59 -6.74 -10.83
N TYR A 460 4.74 -6.74 -11.45
CA TYR A 460 5.50 -5.55 -11.83
C TYR A 460 5.65 -5.52 -13.34
N VAL A 461 5.15 -4.46 -13.96
CA VAL A 461 5.13 -4.27 -15.41
C VAL A 461 6.17 -3.22 -15.80
N ASN A 462 6.97 -3.49 -16.82
CA ASN A 462 7.94 -2.56 -17.40
C ASN A 462 8.88 -1.93 -16.36
N GLY A 463 9.57 -2.77 -15.59
CA GLY A 463 10.46 -2.29 -14.53
C GLY A 463 9.72 -1.62 -13.37
N GLY A 464 8.45 -1.97 -13.16
CA GLY A 464 7.62 -1.43 -12.08
C GLY A 464 6.94 -0.11 -12.40
N GLU A 465 6.87 0.31 -13.65
CA GLU A 465 6.09 1.47 -14.08
C GLU A 465 4.62 1.35 -13.68
N VAL A 466 4.11 0.12 -13.67
CA VAL A 466 2.81 -0.26 -13.13
C VAL A 466 2.99 -1.49 -12.25
N THR A 467 2.25 -1.51 -11.14
CA THR A 467 2.14 -2.67 -10.26
C THR A 467 0.69 -3.14 -10.16
N MET A 468 0.50 -4.43 -9.88
CA MET A 468 -0.80 -5.02 -9.56
C MET A 468 -0.64 -5.97 -8.39
N THR A 469 -1.24 -5.64 -7.26
CA THR A 469 -1.21 -6.45 -6.04
C THR A 469 -2.56 -7.11 -5.84
N THR A 470 -2.58 -8.40 -5.56
CA THR A 470 -3.82 -9.11 -5.23
C THR A 470 -3.61 -10.21 -4.21
N ARG A 471 -4.55 -10.32 -3.29
CA ARG A 471 -4.72 -11.52 -2.46
C ARG A 471 -5.46 -12.58 -3.25
N TRP A 472 -5.11 -13.84 -3.02
CA TRP A 472 -5.81 -14.99 -3.60
C TRP A 472 -5.79 -16.18 -2.65
N TYR A 473 -6.66 -17.14 -2.88
CA TYR A 473 -6.84 -18.28 -1.98
C TYR A 473 -6.94 -19.56 -2.79
N PRO A 474 -5.80 -20.04 -3.35
CA PRO A 474 -5.78 -21.25 -4.18
C PRO A 474 -6.15 -22.49 -3.37
N GLU A 475 -6.65 -23.53 -4.03
CA GLU A 475 -6.99 -24.81 -3.39
C GLU A 475 -5.73 -25.53 -2.88
N SER A 476 -4.63 -25.49 -3.63
CA SER A 476 -3.30 -25.97 -3.20
C SER A 476 -2.37 -24.81 -2.92
N VAL A 477 -1.66 -24.86 -1.81
CA VAL A 477 -0.62 -23.91 -1.42
C VAL A 477 0.79 -24.45 -1.62
N ASP A 478 0.90 -25.74 -1.94
CA ASP A 478 2.17 -26.46 -2.14
C ASP A 478 2.47 -26.73 -3.62
N GLU A 479 1.55 -26.32 -4.50
CA GLU A 479 1.71 -26.44 -5.96
C GLU A 479 1.30 -25.13 -6.62
N LEU A 480 2.17 -24.61 -7.46
CA LEU A 480 1.90 -23.48 -8.34
C LEU A 480 2.24 -23.88 -9.76
N ARG A 481 1.24 -23.91 -10.61
CA ARG A 481 1.40 -24.09 -12.06
C ARG A 481 1.36 -22.75 -12.76
N VAL A 482 2.37 -22.50 -13.56
CA VAL A 482 2.44 -21.30 -14.38
C VAL A 482 2.41 -21.71 -15.83
N SER A 483 1.59 -21.04 -16.61
CA SER A 483 1.55 -21.22 -18.05
C SER A 483 1.46 -19.87 -18.76
N SER A 484 2.14 -19.74 -19.91
CA SER A 484 2.29 -18.48 -20.61
C SER A 484 2.33 -18.68 -22.10
N SER A 485 1.54 -17.89 -22.84
CA SER A 485 1.66 -17.72 -24.28
C SER A 485 2.43 -16.44 -24.67
N LEU A 486 2.96 -15.70 -23.69
CA LEU A 486 3.82 -14.55 -23.96
C LEU A 486 5.05 -14.98 -24.76
N LYS A 487 5.29 -14.31 -25.87
CA LYS A 487 6.53 -14.51 -26.63
C LYS A 487 7.63 -13.66 -26.03
N GLY A 488 8.59 -14.31 -25.37
CA GLY A 488 9.69 -13.66 -24.66
C GLY A 488 10.56 -14.68 -23.95
N ARG A 489 11.53 -14.20 -23.19
CA ARG A 489 12.42 -15.05 -22.39
C ARG A 489 11.81 -15.24 -21.01
N HIS A 490 11.48 -16.48 -20.66
CA HIS A 490 10.93 -16.86 -19.37
C HIS A 490 12.04 -17.37 -18.45
N GLN A 491 12.00 -16.92 -17.20
CA GLN A 491 12.83 -17.42 -16.10
C GLN A 491 11.96 -17.49 -14.85
N GLY A 492 12.12 -18.51 -14.04
CA GLY A 492 11.40 -18.65 -12.77
C GLY A 492 12.30 -19.27 -11.71
N TRP A 493 12.11 -18.86 -10.48
CA TRP A 493 12.82 -19.39 -9.32
C TRP A 493 11.81 -19.82 -8.26
N GLU A 494 12.05 -20.98 -7.64
CA GLU A 494 11.44 -21.27 -6.36
C GLU A 494 11.82 -20.19 -5.35
N MET A 495 10.87 -19.77 -4.52
CA MET A 495 11.18 -18.79 -3.48
C MET A 495 11.24 -19.46 -2.12
N GLY A 496 12.32 -19.17 -1.40
CA GLY A 496 12.49 -19.55 0.01
C GLY A 496 11.59 -18.75 0.93
N SER A 497 11.68 -19.05 2.23
CA SER A 497 10.95 -18.31 3.27
C SER A 497 11.86 -17.31 3.95
N CYS A 498 11.30 -16.17 4.35
CA CYS A 498 11.96 -15.30 5.32
C CYS A 498 12.13 -16.01 6.66
N HIS A 499 13.14 -15.60 7.40
CA HIS A 499 13.29 -16.02 8.78
C HIS A 499 12.51 -15.04 9.68
N PHE A 500 11.46 -15.53 10.33
CA PHE A 500 10.66 -14.77 11.28
C PHE A 500 10.98 -15.23 12.71
N ALA A 501 11.55 -14.33 13.54
CA ALA A 501 11.87 -14.58 14.94
C ALA A 501 10.94 -13.79 15.87
N GLY A 502 10.66 -14.31 17.08
CA GLY A 502 9.84 -13.64 18.09
C GLY A 502 8.34 -13.82 17.91
N ILE A 503 7.91 -14.61 16.92
CA ILE A 503 6.58 -15.18 16.87
C ILE A 503 6.69 -16.50 17.67
N ASP A 504 5.89 -16.68 18.70
CA ASP A 504 5.83 -17.95 19.42
C ASP A 504 5.33 -19.02 18.44
N SER A 505 6.19 -20.00 18.14
CA SER A 505 5.95 -21.14 17.26
C SER A 505 5.06 -22.20 17.93
#